data_a0391cb36fdc392ee1db79ed05422a19
#
_entry.id   a0391cb36fdc392ee1db79ed05422a19
#
_cell.length_a   1.000
_cell.length_b   1.000
_cell.length_c   1.000
_cell.angle_alpha   90.00
_cell.angle_beta   90.00
_cell.angle_gamma   90.00
#
_symmetry.space_group_name_H-M   'P 1'
#
loop_
_entity.id
_entity.type
_entity.pdbx_description
1 polymer ?
#
loop_
_entity_poly.entity_id
_entity_poly.type
_entity_poly.pdbx_seq_one_letter_code
_entity_poly.pdbx_strand_id
1 'polypeptide(L)'
;ITDTKTKAEAFTGEEGDNENKTINLTIKEENNKGVFGRVAAGAGTNERYEFAGMLNVFDNDQRISVLAGGNNTNSPGFSFGEIQKMFGRGGSASFFSGNGGTSFTIDGRSFGGGQGITTSKNIGTNYADKIGKKIDVSADYFYSGSNSENKSSTQRENILPDARYFSESNSKSFNDSYNHSANLEFEIEVDSTLKIDIEPSFRRSNSKNTYS
;
A
#
# COMPACT_ATOMS: atom_id res chain seq x y z
N ILE A 1 -22.34 -6.67 20.55
CA ILE A 1 -21.73 -7.69 19.65
C ILE A 1 -22.77 -7.99 18.61
N THR A 2 -22.50 -7.72 17.37
CA THR A 2 -23.37 -7.99 16.22
C THR A 2 -22.66 -8.94 15.27
N ASP A 3 -23.43 -9.77 14.59
CA ASP A 3 -22.89 -10.63 13.53
C ASP A 3 -22.46 -9.75 12.35
N THR A 4 -21.33 -10.09 11.74
CA THR A 4 -20.83 -9.35 10.58
C THR A 4 -21.66 -9.73 9.36
N LYS A 5 -22.43 -8.79 8.83
CA LYS A 5 -23.25 -9.01 7.63
C LYS A 5 -22.54 -8.46 6.40
N THR A 6 -22.63 -9.19 5.29
CA THR A 6 -22.22 -8.68 3.99
C THR A 6 -23.16 -7.57 3.53
N LYS A 7 -22.76 -6.75 2.53
CA LYS A 7 -23.64 -5.72 1.95
C LYS A 7 -24.98 -6.31 1.46
N ALA A 8 -24.95 -7.52 0.88
CA ALA A 8 -26.12 -8.23 0.39
C ALA A 8 -27.03 -8.70 1.54
N GLU A 9 -26.45 -9.32 2.57
CA GLU A 9 -27.18 -9.79 3.77
C GLU A 9 -27.80 -8.62 4.55
N ALA A 10 -27.12 -7.49 4.62
CA ALA A 10 -27.64 -6.28 5.26
C ALA A 10 -28.85 -5.72 4.51
N PHE A 11 -28.90 -5.88 3.18
CA PHE A 11 -29.99 -5.40 2.33
C PHE A 11 -31.16 -6.39 2.27
N THR A 12 -30.90 -7.68 2.07
CA THR A 12 -31.95 -8.72 1.93
C THR A 12 -32.55 -9.16 3.27
N GLY A 13 -31.81 -8.97 4.37
CA GLY A 13 -32.21 -9.48 5.69
C GLY A 13 -32.02 -10.98 5.87
N GLU A 14 -31.50 -11.70 4.87
CA GLU A 14 -31.21 -13.12 4.99
C GLU A 14 -29.89 -13.32 5.74
N GLU A 15 -29.88 -14.24 6.69
CA GLU A 15 -28.69 -14.57 7.48
C GLU A 15 -27.83 -15.57 6.68
N GLY A 16 -26.60 -15.16 6.34
CA GLY A 16 -25.61 -16.06 5.77
C GLY A 16 -24.93 -16.92 6.83
N ASP A 17 -24.25 -17.97 6.38
CA ASP A 17 -23.58 -18.98 7.21
C ASP A 17 -22.25 -18.48 7.84
N ASN A 18 -22.09 -17.17 8.06
CA ASN A 18 -20.88 -16.57 8.58
C ASN A 18 -20.92 -16.40 10.11
N GLU A 19 -20.12 -17.19 10.82
CA GLU A 19 -19.92 -17.09 12.28
C GLU A 19 -19.05 -15.91 12.74
N ASN A 20 -18.80 -14.93 11.89
CA ASN A 20 -17.96 -13.77 12.25
C ASN A 20 -18.73 -12.79 13.12
N LYS A 21 -18.24 -12.54 14.33
CA LYS A 21 -18.81 -11.59 15.28
C LYS A 21 -18.01 -10.30 15.32
N THR A 22 -18.68 -9.17 15.17
CA THR A 22 -18.07 -7.84 15.26
C THR A 22 -18.50 -7.16 16.56
N ILE A 23 -17.52 -6.63 17.29
CA ILE A 23 -17.77 -5.71 18.41
C ILE A 23 -17.76 -4.30 17.84
N ASN A 24 -18.91 -3.68 17.78
CA ASN A 24 -19.04 -2.30 17.36
C ASN A 24 -18.91 -1.37 18.58
N LEU A 25 -17.84 -0.58 18.62
CA LEU A 25 -17.59 0.44 19.63
C LEU A 25 -17.99 1.80 19.06
N THR A 26 -19.03 2.40 19.60
CA THR A 26 -19.49 3.73 19.19
C THR A 26 -18.92 4.77 20.14
N ILE A 27 -18.20 5.75 19.60
CA ILE A 27 -17.72 6.94 20.33
C ILE A 27 -18.79 8.03 20.20
N LYS A 28 -18.99 8.82 21.25
CA LYS A 28 -19.90 9.97 21.19
C LYS A 28 -19.39 10.99 20.17
N GLU A 29 -20.27 11.57 19.35
CA GLU A 29 -19.94 12.50 18.25
C GLU A 29 -19.06 13.67 18.72
N GLU A 30 -19.34 14.25 19.88
CA GLU A 30 -18.55 15.34 20.48
C GLU A 30 -17.08 14.98 20.77
N ASN A 31 -16.76 13.68 20.89
CA ASN A 31 -15.41 13.16 21.17
C ASN A 31 -14.77 12.45 19.97
N ASN A 32 -15.47 12.38 18.84
CA ASN A 32 -14.99 11.67 17.63
C ASN A 32 -14.27 12.63 16.68
N LYS A 33 -13.38 13.48 17.23
CA LYS A 33 -12.53 14.41 16.49
C LYS A 33 -11.10 14.24 16.91
N GLY A 34 -10.20 14.26 15.96
CA GLY A 34 -8.79 14.15 16.27
C GLY A 34 -7.88 14.34 15.06
N VAL A 35 -6.66 14.73 15.38
CA VAL A 35 -5.57 14.81 14.42
C VAL A 35 -4.40 14.04 15.01
N PHE A 36 -3.88 13.10 14.25
CA PHE A 36 -2.62 12.46 14.63
C PHE A 36 -1.72 12.30 13.40
N GLY A 37 -0.43 12.37 13.64
CA GLY A 37 0.55 12.22 12.59
C GLY A 37 1.86 11.66 13.11
N ARG A 38 2.67 11.21 12.18
CA ARG A 38 4.04 10.77 12.41
C ARG A 38 4.94 11.32 11.32
N VAL A 39 6.11 11.78 11.72
CA VAL A 39 7.20 12.12 10.81
C VAL A 39 8.44 11.37 11.27
N ALA A 40 9.14 10.73 10.36
CA ALA A 40 10.41 10.09 10.57
C ALA A 40 11.37 10.52 9.45
N ALA A 41 12.61 10.81 9.81
CA ALA A 41 13.67 11.12 8.86
C ALA A 41 14.98 10.56 9.37
N GLY A 42 15.79 10.03 8.46
CA GLY A 42 17.09 9.47 8.75
C GLY A 42 18.06 9.75 7.61
N ALA A 43 19.33 9.93 7.96
CA ALA A 43 20.44 10.02 7.03
C ALA A 43 21.56 9.10 7.49
N GLY A 44 22.23 8.46 6.55
CA GLY A 44 23.31 7.52 6.81
C GLY A 44 24.56 7.85 5.97
N THR A 45 25.57 7.04 6.13
CA THR A 45 26.77 7.07 5.28
C THR A 45 26.42 6.68 3.84
N ASN A 46 27.28 7.05 2.88
CA ASN A 46 27.12 6.74 1.45
C ASN A 46 25.81 7.27 0.86
N GLU A 47 25.44 8.51 1.21
CA GLU A 47 24.25 9.20 0.70
C GLU A 47 22.92 8.47 0.98
N ARG A 48 22.89 7.63 2.02
CA ARG A 48 21.66 6.94 2.41
C ARG A 48 20.73 7.88 3.15
N TYR A 49 19.46 7.83 2.77
CA TYR A 49 18.41 8.62 3.42
C TYR A 49 17.10 7.84 3.48
N GLU A 50 16.29 8.23 4.43
CA GLU A 50 14.90 7.79 4.56
C GLU A 50 14.07 8.91 5.16
N PHE A 51 12.88 9.14 4.62
CA PHE A 51 11.87 9.97 5.24
C PHE A 51 10.49 9.33 5.06
N ALA A 52 9.64 9.47 6.07
CA ALA A 52 8.25 9.04 6.03
C ALA A 52 7.42 10.00 6.88
N GLY A 53 6.34 10.49 6.32
CA GLY A 53 5.37 11.33 7.00
C GLY A 53 3.95 10.82 6.77
N MET A 54 3.13 10.84 7.82
CA MET A 54 1.73 10.49 7.76
C MET A 54 0.93 11.44 8.64
N LEU A 55 -0.21 11.90 8.14
CA LEU A 55 -1.18 12.72 8.84
C LEU A 55 -2.56 12.12 8.66
N ASN A 56 -3.32 12.04 9.75
CA ASN A 56 -4.70 11.59 9.76
C ASN A 56 -5.54 12.59 10.53
N VAL A 57 -6.65 12.99 9.94
CA VAL A 57 -7.65 13.89 10.51
C VAL A 57 -8.98 13.15 10.55
N PHE A 58 -9.64 13.19 11.67
CA PHE A 58 -10.98 12.63 11.89
C PHE A 58 -11.91 13.71 12.42
N ASP A 59 -13.07 13.82 11.83
CA ASP A 59 -14.18 14.63 12.34
C ASP A 59 -15.48 13.89 12.09
N ASN A 60 -15.93 13.13 13.08
CA ASN A 60 -17.12 12.26 13.03
C ASN A 60 -17.03 11.23 11.89
N ASP A 61 -17.80 11.39 10.84
CA ASP A 61 -17.82 10.51 9.67
C ASP A 61 -16.70 10.84 8.68
N GLN A 62 -16.17 12.07 8.75
CA GLN A 62 -15.09 12.50 7.86
C GLN A 62 -13.74 11.95 8.30
N ARG A 63 -13.02 11.39 7.37
CA ARG A 63 -11.65 10.95 7.53
C ARG A 63 -10.81 11.44 6.36
N ILE A 64 -9.71 12.09 6.69
CA ILE A 64 -8.69 12.51 5.72
C ILE A 64 -7.36 11.93 6.17
N SER A 65 -6.70 11.20 5.32
CA SER A 65 -5.37 10.65 5.58
C SER A 65 -4.43 10.98 4.43
N VAL A 66 -3.23 11.42 4.75
CA VAL A 66 -2.18 11.71 3.76
C VAL A 66 -0.90 11.04 4.21
N LEU A 67 -0.18 10.43 3.29
CA LEU A 67 1.18 9.95 3.51
C LEU A 67 2.12 10.39 2.41
N ALA A 68 3.38 10.58 2.76
CA ALA A 68 4.48 10.78 1.82
C ALA A 68 5.75 10.17 2.38
N GLY A 69 6.49 9.46 1.55
CA GLY A 69 7.74 8.83 1.94
C GLY A 69 8.70 8.65 0.77
N GLY A 70 9.96 8.50 1.10
CA GLY A 70 10.99 8.18 0.13
C GLY A 70 12.28 7.75 0.81
N ASN A 71 12.99 6.83 0.20
CA ASN A 71 14.26 6.35 0.72
C ASN A 71 15.11 5.71 -0.39
N ASN A 72 16.37 5.48 -0.07
CA ASN A 72 17.28 4.66 -0.85
C ASN A 72 17.94 3.56 0.00
N THR A 73 17.27 3.13 1.06
CA THR A 73 17.69 2.11 2.02
C THR A 73 17.01 0.76 1.78
N ASN A 74 16.19 0.64 0.74
CA ASN A 74 15.33 -0.52 0.47
C ASN A 74 14.31 -0.80 1.59
N SER A 75 14.02 0.20 2.43
CA SER A 75 13.05 0.14 3.51
C SER A 75 11.64 0.44 3.02
N PRO A 76 10.60 -0.15 3.61
CA PRO A 76 9.22 0.26 3.32
C PRO A 76 8.89 1.69 3.76
N GLY A 77 9.62 2.25 4.72
CA GLY A 77 9.36 3.58 5.31
C GLY A 77 8.13 3.65 6.22
N PHE A 78 7.15 2.81 5.96
CA PHE A 78 5.90 2.67 6.70
C PHE A 78 5.75 1.26 7.24
N SER A 79 5.07 1.10 8.37
CA SER A 79 4.68 -0.21 8.85
C SER A 79 3.46 -0.73 8.10
N PHE A 80 3.37 -2.05 7.98
CA PHE A 80 2.20 -2.70 7.37
C PHE A 80 0.88 -2.26 8.04
N GLY A 81 0.84 -2.23 9.38
CA GLY A 81 -0.36 -1.84 10.12
C GLY A 81 -0.79 -0.38 9.89
N GLU A 82 0.15 0.55 9.64
CA GLU A 82 -0.17 1.93 9.29
C GLU A 82 -0.87 2.00 7.94
N ILE A 83 -0.31 1.31 6.95
CA ILE A 83 -0.87 1.28 5.60
C ILE A 83 -2.20 0.54 5.55
N GLN A 84 -2.32 -0.58 6.27
CA GLN A 84 -3.57 -1.32 6.39
C GLN A 84 -4.70 -0.48 6.99
N LYS A 85 -4.41 0.30 8.02
CA LYS A 85 -5.40 1.20 8.63
C LYS A 85 -5.84 2.34 7.70
N MET A 86 -4.95 2.77 6.82
CA MET A 86 -5.23 3.86 5.89
C MET A 86 -6.00 3.40 4.66
N PHE A 87 -5.60 2.29 4.04
CA PHE A 87 -6.13 1.84 2.75
C PHE A 87 -6.85 0.49 2.82
N GLY A 88 -6.60 -0.33 3.85
CA GLY A 88 -7.04 -1.72 3.87
C GLY A 88 -8.39 -1.92 4.52
N ARG A 89 -9.40 -2.26 3.72
CA ARG A 89 -10.64 -2.88 4.18
C ARG A 89 -10.76 -4.28 3.56
N GLY A 90 -9.88 -5.21 4.01
CA GLY A 90 -10.02 -6.63 3.65
C GLY A 90 -9.39 -7.06 2.32
N GLY A 91 -8.46 -6.27 1.80
CA GLY A 91 -7.77 -6.60 0.56
C GLY A 91 -6.61 -7.57 0.69
N SER A 92 -6.02 -7.93 -0.44
CA SER A 92 -4.89 -8.86 -0.49
C SER A 92 -3.61 -8.21 0.04
N ALA A 93 -2.90 -8.93 0.90
CA ALA A 93 -1.62 -8.51 1.43
C ALA A 93 -0.55 -9.58 1.18
N SER A 94 0.65 -9.15 0.84
CA SER A 94 1.81 -10.03 0.72
C SER A 94 3.03 -9.41 1.37
N PHE A 95 3.88 -10.26 1.95
CA PHE A 95 5.13 -9.89 2.57
C PHE A 95 6.28 -10.60 1.88
N PHE A 96 7.35 -9.89 1.70
CA PHE A 96 8.59 -10.42 1.18
C PHE A 96 9.77 -9.94 2.01
N SER A 97 10.64 -10.86 2.39
CA SER A 97 11.90 -10.55 3.07
C SER A 97 13.01 -11.37 2.45
N GLY A 98 14.10 -10.72 2.09
CA GLY A 98 15.24 -11.37 1.44
C GLY A 98 16.45 -10.45 1.41
N ASN A 99 17.47 -10.84 0.63
CA ASN A 99 18.73 -10.09 0.52
C ASN A 99 18.55 -8.66 -0.03
N GLY A 100 17.42 -8.36 -0.66
CA GLY A 100 17.05 -7.03 -1.17
C GLY A 100 16.32 -6.14 -0.15
N GLY A 101 16.17 -6.59 1.10
CA GLY A 101 15.43 -5.86 2.14
C GLY A 101 14.05 -6.47 2.41
N THR A 102 13.26 -5.73 3.16
CA THR A 102 11.87 -6.09 3.49
C THR A 102 10.91 -5.29 2.65
N SER A 103 9.90 -5.94 2.11
CA SER A 103 8.81 -5.28 1.38
C SER A 103 7.46 -5.88 1.74
N PHE A 104 6.41 -5.11 1.50
CA PHE A 104 5.06 -5.61 1.54
C PHE A 104 4.19 -4.92 0.50
N THR A 105 3.11 -5.59 0.14
CA THR A 105 2.11 -5.07 -0.78
C THR A 105 0.74 -5.18 -0.12
N ILE A 106 -0.06 -4.13 -0.23
CA ILE A 106 -1.47 -4.09 0.20
C ILE A 106 -2.29 -3.56 -0.97
N ASP A 107 -3.25 -4.32 -1.46
CA ASP A 107 -4.14 -3.95 -2.57
C ASP A 107 -3.40 -3.41 -3.80
N GLY A 108 -2.27 -4.07 -4.13
CA GLY A 108 -1.42 -3.68 -5.25
C GLY A 108 -0.55 -2.44 -5.01
N ARG A 109 -0.54 -1.87 -3.81
CA ARG A 109 0.36 -0.78 -3.39
C ARG A 109 1.59 -1.38 -2.74
N SER A 110 2.76 -1.19 -3.35
CA SER A 110 4.02 -1.79 -2.90
C SER A 110 4.87 -0.82 -2.12
N PHE A 111 5.50 -1.32 -1.06
CA PHE A 111 6.36 -0.58 -0.15
C PHE A 111 7.64 -1.35 0.12
N GLY A 112 8.79 -0.69 -0.04
CA GLY A 112 10.12 -1.28 0.20
C GLY A 112 10.58 -2.27 -0.86
N GLY A 113 11.67 -2.94 -0.55
CA GLY A 113 12.24 -4.00 -1.38
C GLY A 113 13.05 -3.49 -2.58
N GLY A 114 13.61 -4.42 -3.31
CA GLY A 114 14.43 -4.20 -4.48
C GLY A 114 15.75 -4.96 -4.42
N GLN A 115 16.31 -5.29 -5.58
CA GLN A 115 17.67 -5.81 -5.68
C GLN A 115 18.63 -4.65 -5.98
N GLY A 116 19.77 -4.65 -5.31
CA GLY A 116 20.75 -3.57 -5.44
C GLY A 116 20.32 -2.32 -4.65
N ILE A 117 20.68 -1.14 -5.15
CA ILE A 117 20.29 0.14 -4.56
C ILE A 117 18.98 0.60 -5.20
N THR A 118 17.93 0.65 -4.41
CA THR A 118 16.62 1.09 -4.87
C THR A 118 16.25 2.42 -4.21
N THR A 119 16.00 3.44 -5.02
CA THR A 119 15.39 4.69 -4.59
C THR A 119 13.89 4.58 -4.77
N SER A 120 13.13 4.73 -3.70
CA SER A 120 11.67 4.65 -3.70
C SER A 120 11.01 5.95 -3.25
N LYS A 121 9.83 6.24 -3.80
CA LYS A 121 8.99 7.39 -3.45
C LYS A 121 7.53 6.95 -3.41
N ASN A 122 6.82 7.34 -2.36
CA ASN A 122 5.41 7.02 -2.18
C ASN A 122 4.65 8.28 -1.75
N ILE A 123 3.50 8.51 -2.36
CA ILE A 123 2.54 9.54 -1.94
C ILE A 123 1.16 8.89 -1.96
N GLY A 124 0.41 9.05 -0.90
CA GLY A 124 -0.93 8.50 -0.79
C GLY A 124 -1.88 9.45 -0.07
N THR A 125 -3.12 9.42 -0.45
CA THR A 125 -4.21 10.11 0.25
C THR A 125 -5.44 9.22 0.28
N ASN A 126 -6.18 9.33 1.35
CA ASN A 126 -7.48 8.69 1.53
C ASN A 126 -8.45 9.70 2.11
N TYR A 127 -9.64 9.74 1.56
CA TYR A 127 -10.76 10.53 2.02
C TYR A 127 -11.97 9.63 2.20
N ALA A 128 -12.69 9.77 3.29
CA ALA A 128 -13.99 9.16 3.50
C ALA A 128 -14.88 10.13 4.25
N ASP A 129 -16.16 10.19 3.86
CA ASP A 129 -17.14 11.06 4.48
C ASP A 129 -18.54 10.52 4.25
N LYS A 130 -19.47 10.97 5.09
CA LYS A 130 -20.90 10.72 4.94
C LYS A 130 -21.63 12.02 4.63
N ILE A 131 -22.11 12.15 3.39
CA ILE A 131 -22.82 13.35 2.95
C ILE A 131 -24.32 13.23 3.29
N GLY A 132 -24.71 13.93 4.31
CA GLY A 132 -26.06 13.82 4.85
C GLY A 132 -26.31 12.46 5.51
N LYS A 133 -27.47 11.85 5.24
CA LYS A 133 -27.86 10.54 5.83
C LYS A 133 -27.84 9.39 4.84
N LYS A 134 -27.56 9.68 3.56
CA LYS A 134 -27.86 8.77 2.46
C LYS A 134 -26.67 8.49 1.53
N ILE A 135 -25.59 9.24 1.63
CA ILE A 135 -24.48 9.11 0.70
C ILE A 135 -23.19 8.90 1.50
N ASP A 136 -22.62 7.73 1.37
CA ASP A 136 -21.29 7.44 1.84
C ASP A 136 -20.31 7.57 0.66
N VAL A 137 -19.23 8.34 0.84
CA VAL A 137 -18.20 8.60 -0.17
C VAL A 137 -16.88 8.17 0.36
N SER A 138 -16.14 7.39 -0.42
CA SER A 138 -14.72 7.16 -0.17
C SER A 138 -13.89 7.36 -1.43
N ALA A 139 -12.71 7.92 -1.26
CA ALA A 139 -11.76 8.17 -2.33
C ALA A 139 -10.35 7.87 -1.85
N ASP A 140 -9.57 7.18 -2.65
CA ASP A 140 -8.14 7.05 -2.40
C ASP A 140 -7.33 7.28 -3.67
N TYR A 141 -6.15 7.82 -3.47
CA TYR A 141 -5.13 7.92 -4.49
C TYR A 141 -3.79 7.48 -3.94
N PHE A 142 -3.05 6.73 -4.73
CA PHE A 142 -1.71 6.30 -4.38
C PHE A 142 -0.77 6.34 -5.58
N TYR A 143 0.38 6.95 -5.37
CA TYR A 143 1.52 6.94 -6.26
C TYR A 143 2.68 6.21 -5.62
N SER A 144 3.32 5.33 -6.37
CA SER A 144 4.62 4.76 -6.04
C SER A 144 5.55 4.84 -7.23
N GLY A 145 6.79 5.22 -6.96
CA GLY A 145 7.88 5.22 -7.93
C GLY A 145 9.11 4.54 -7.36
N SER A 146 9.80 3.75 -8.15
CA SER A 146 11.07 3.15 -7.77
C SER A 146 12.05 3.14 -8.92
N ASN A 147 13.30 3.44 -8.59
CA ASN A 147 14.44 3.34 -9.50
C ASN A 147 15.50 2.46 -8.83
N SER A 148 15.90 1.35 -9.46
CA SER A 148 16.90 0.44 -8.90
C SER A 148 18.05 0.20 -9.86
N GLU A 149 19.25 0.18 -9.30
CA GLU A 149 20.48 -0.26 -9.97
C GLU A 149 21.00 -1.50 -9.29
N ASN A 150 21.13 -2.58 -10.04
CA ASN A 150 21.71 -3.83 -9.57
C ASN A 150 22.91 -4.21 -10.43
N LYS A 151 24.01 -4.56 -9.77
CA LYS A 151 25.23 -5.08 -10.37
C LYS A 151 25.46 -6.49 -9.84
N SER A 152 25.64 -7.43 -10.71
CA SER A 152 25.95 -8.82 -10.37
C SER A 152 27.24 -9.24 -11.05
N SER A 153 28.15 -9.82 -10.28
CA SER A 153 29.38 -10.46 -10.78
C SER A 153 29.35 -11.92 -10.35
N THR A 154 29.50 -12.80 -11.31
CA THR A 154 29.55 -14.25 -11.10
C THR A 154 30.86 -14.79 -11.62
N GLN A 155 31.63 -15.37 -10.74
CA GLN A 155 32.84 -16.12 -11.10
C GLN A 155 32.57 -17.60 -10.90
N ARG A 156 32.84 -18.38 -11.93
CA ARG A 156 32.68 -19.84 -11.91
C ARG A 156 34.00 -20.52 -12.29
N GLU A 157 34.43 -21.42 -11.43
CA GLU A 157 35.49 -22.35 -11.75
C GLU A 157 34.90 -23.68 -12.19
N ASN A 158 35.26 -24.14 -13.36
CA ASN A 158 34.84 -25.43 -13.87
C ASN A 158 36.05 -26.37 -13.81
N ILE A 159 35.92 -27.41 -13.02
CA ILE A 159 36.97 -28.43 -12.81
C ILE A 159 36.53 -29.68 -13.54
N LEU A 160 37.25 -29.99 -14.64
CA LEU A 160 37.12 -31.23 -15.41
C LEU A 160 38.30 -32.15 -15.10
N PRO A 161 38.21 -33.47 -15.39
CA PRO A 161 39.33 -34.40 -15.14
C PRO A 161 40.64 -33.98 -15.79
N ASP A 162 40.57 -33.38 -16.99
CA ASP A 162 41.76 -33.03 -17.80
C ASP A 162 41.88 -31.51 -18.02
N ALA A 163 41.00 -30.69 -17.46
CA ALA A 163 41.04 -29.25 -17.69
C ALA A 163 40.37 -28.46 -16.55
N ARG A 164 40.91 -27.26 -16.31
CA ARG A 164 40.33 -26.29 -15.39
C ARG A 164 40.21 -24.97 -16.14
N TYR A 165 39.00 -24.39 -16.13
CA TYR A 165 38.77 -23.07 -16.70
C TYR A 165 37.89 -22.20 -15.81
N PHE A 166 38.13 -20.90 -15.88
CA PHE A 166 37.36 -19.88 -15.16
C PHE A 166 36.46 -19.16 -16.15
N SER A 167 35.24 -18.90 -15.72
CA SER A 167 34.34 -18.00 -16.41
C SER A 167 33.92 -16.88 -15.48
N GLU A 168 33.91 -15.66 -15.99
CA GLU A 168 33.43 -14.48 -15.29
C GLU A 168 32.30 -13.87 -16.11
N SER A 169 31.20 -13.52 -15.41
CA SER A 169 30.06 -12.85 -15.99
C SER A 169 29.72 -11.65 -15.12
N ASN A 170 29.75 -10.48 -15.72
CA ASN A 170 29.33 -9.23 -15.08
C ASN A 170 28.06 -8.76 -15.77
N SER A 171 27.04 -8.41 -14.96
CA SER A 171 25.80 -7.86 -15.48
C SER A 171 25.38 -6.65 -14.68
N LYS A 172 24.78 -5.68 -15.35
CA LYS A 172 24.21 -4.50 -14.75
C LYS A 172 22.78 -4.34 -15.23
N SER A 173 21.86 -4.16 -14.30
CA SER A 173 20.45 -3.91 -14.61
C SER A 173 19.96 -2.64 -13.95
N PHE A 174 19.18 -1.88 -14.72
CA PHE A 174 18.44 -0.71 -14.25
C PHE A 174 16.96 -1.01 -14.41
N ASN A 175 16.21 -0.77 -13.36
CA ASN A 175 14.76 -0.84 -13.39
C ASN A 175 14.19 0.50 -12.92
N ASP A 176 13.37 1.11 -13.76
CA ASP A 176 12.61 2.31 -13.46
C ASP A 176 11.12 1.99 -13.57
N SER A 177 10.38 2.17 -12.49
CA SER A 177 8.97 1.85 -12.45
C SER A 177 8.17 2.89 -11.68
N TYR A 178 6.95 3.15 -12.15
CA TYR A 178 5.97 3.94 -11.40
C TYR A 178 4.57 3.37 -11.56
N ASN A 179 3.77 3.59 -10.53
CA ASN A 179 2.38 3.19 -10.49
C ASN A 179 1.51 4.30 -9.90
N HIS A 180 0.39 4.55 -10.54
CA HIS A 180 -0.70 5.40 -10.04
C HIS A 180 -1.93 4.52 -9.85
N SER A 181 -2.60 4.65 -8.74
CA SER A 181 -3.91 4.06 -8.51
C SER A 181 -4.84 5.08 -7.87
N ALA A 182 -6.07 5.14 -8.34
CA ALA A 182 -7.12 5.94 -7.76
C ALA A 182 -8.39 5.11 -7.73
N ASN A 183 -9.08 5.11 -6.61
CA ASN A 183 -10.37 4.46 -6.43
C ASN A 183 -11.33 5.48 -5.83
N LEU A 184 -12.58 5.42 -6.27
CA LEU A 184 -13.70 6.17 -5.72
C LEU A 184 -14.80 5.17 -5.39
N GLU A 185 -15.53 5.40 -4.35
CA GLU A 185 -16.72 4.63 -3.99
C GLU A 185 -17.80 5.61 -3.56
N PHE A 186 -18.96 5.48 -4.16
CA PHE A 186 -20.17 6.17 -3.78
C PHE A 186 -21.23 5.13 -3.45
N GLU A 187 -21.71 5.14 -2.21
CA GLU A 187 -22.78 4.29 -1.76
C GLU A 187 -23.98 5.20 -1.47
N ILE A 188 -25.05 5.07 -2.26
CA ILE A 188 -26.21 5.98 -2.23
C ILE A 188 -27.46 5.20 -1.82
N GLU A 189 -27.99 5.50 -0.64
CA GLU A 189 -29.31 5.03 -0.21
C GLU A 189 -30.41 5.95 -0.76
N VAL A 190 -31.03 5.57 -1.88
CA VAL A 190 -32.14 6.34 -2.46
C VAL A 190 -33.36 6.25 -1.54
N ASP A 191 -33.74 5.02 -1.20
CA ASP A 191 -34.83 4.70 -0.25
C ASP A 191 -34.59 3.32 0.41
N SER A 192 -35.58 2.83 1.16
CA SER A 192 -35.48 1.53 1.87
C SER A 192 -35.40 0.31 0.94
N THR A 193 -35.63 0.49 -0.35
CA THR A 193 -35.67 -0.59 -1.36
C THR A 193 -34.60 -0.46 -2.43
N LEU A 194 -33.97 0.72 -2.56
CA LEU A 194 -32.97 1.01 -3.59
C LEU A 194 -31.69 1.57 -2.99
N LYS A 195 -30.60 0.85 -3.20
CA LYS A 195 -29.23 1.26 -2.92
C LYS A 195 -28.42 1.20 -4.20
N ILE A 196 -27.60 2.20 -4.45
CA ILE A 196 -26.74 2.31 -5.64
C ILE A 196 -25.30 2.42 -5.18
N ASP A 197 -24.47 1.49 -5.64
CA ASP A 197 -23.03 1.49 -5.42
C ASP A 197 -22.32 1.81 -6.74
N ILE A 198 -21.42 2.81 -6.74
CA ILE A 198 -20.64 3.22 -7.89
C ILE A 198 -19.17 3.21 -7.49
N GLU A 199 -18.38 2.32 -8.08
CA GLU A 199 -16.97 2.08 -7.70
C GLU A 199 -16.02 2.28 -8.92
N PRO A 200 -15.80 3.51 -9.40
CA PRO A 200 -14.82 3.74 -10.46
C PRO A 200 -13.39 3.59 -9.93
N SER A 201 -12.55 2.92 -10.71
CA SER A 201 -11.14 2.75 -10.41
C SER A 201 -10.27 3.11 -11.59
N PHE A 202 -9.11 3.69 -11.32
CA PHE A 202 -8.08 4.01 -12.31
C PHE A 202 -6.75 3.44 -11.86
N ARG A 203 -6.05 2.77 -12.77
CA ARG A 203 -4.67 2.31 -12.55
C ARG A 203 -3.82 2.56 -13.78
N ARG A 204 -2.64 3.14 -13.56
CA ARG A 204 -1.60 3.28 -14.58
C ARG A 204 -0.27 2.85 -14.01
N SER A 205 0.37 1.88 -14.65
CA SER A 205 1.70 1.47 -14.30
C SER A 205 2.63 1.50 -15.53
N ASN A 206 3.89 1.79 -15.27
CA ASN A 206 4.94 1.72 -16.28
C ASN A 206 6.17 1.10 -15.63
N SER A 207 6.87 0.26 -16.39
CA SER A 207 8.14 -0.32 -15.97
C SER A 207 9.07 -0.41 -17.15
N LYS A 208 10.30 0.06 -16.96
CA LYS A 208 11.37 0.01 -17.95
C LYS A 208 12.59 -0.69 -17.35
N ASN A 209 12.99 -1.78 -17.97
CA ASN A 209 14.17 -2.53 -17.60
C ASN A 209 15.26 -2.37 -18.69
N THR A 210 16.48 -2.09 -18.26
CA THR A 210 17.63 -1.98 -19.15
C THR A 210 18.74 -2.89 -18.61
N TYR A 211 19.33 -3.70 -19.46
CA TYR A 211 20.40 -4.65 -19.14
C TYR A 211 21.63 -4.36 -20.00
N SER A 212 22.81 -4.52 -19.39
CA SER A 212 24.11 -4.46 -20.06
C SER A 212 25.09 -5.48 -19.47
#